data_14f04506483e4e6be8100db31883bac8
#
_entry.id   14f04506483e4e6be8100db31883bac8
#
_cell.length_a   1.000
_cell.length_b   1.000
_cell.length_c   1.000
_cell.angle_alpha   90.00
_cell.angle_beta   90.00
_cell.angle_gamma   90.00
#
_symmetry.space_group_name_H-M   'P 1'
#
loop_
_entity.id
_entity.type
_entity.pdbx_description
1 polymer ?
#
loop_
_entity_poly.entity_id
_entity_poly.type
_entity_poly.pdbx_seq_one_letter_code
_entity_poly.pdbx_strand_id
1 'polypeptide(L)' 'MKRALTSEKIIILDFGSQYTQLIARRIREVGVYSEILPHNVSFKKLIALNPAGLIMSGGPESVNTKKAL' A
#
# COMPACT_ATOMS: atom_id res chain seq x y z
N MET A 1 5.42 -18.06 12.67
CA MET A 1 5.16 -17.66 12.20
C MET A 1 4.86 -17.45 11.34
N LYS A 2 4.78 -17.41 11.11
CA LYS A 2 4.63 -17.04 10.18
C LYS A 2 3.53 -17.17 9.53
N ARG A 3 2.55 -17.84 9.68
CA ARG A 3 1.52 -17.98 8.99
C ARG A 3 0.65 -16.88 9.07
N ALA A 4 0.46 -16.29 10.11
CA ALA A 4 -0.33 -15.13 10.24
C ALA A 4 0.22 -14.07 9.32
N LEU A 5 1.49 -14.02 9.22
CA LEU A 5 2.11 -13.06 8.35
C LEU A 5 1.73 -13.24 6.92
N THR A 6 1.58 -14.46 6.50
CA THR A 6 1.28 -14.67 5.10
C THR A 6 -0.12 -14.26 4.76
N SER A 7 -0.99 -14.17 5.75
CA SER A 7 -2.34 -13.78 5.43
C SER A 7 -2.51 -12.27 5.48
N GLU A 8 -1.48 -11.54 5.91
CA GLU A 8 -1.56 -10.11 5.97
C GLU A 8 -0.81 -9.50 4.81
N LYS A 9 -1.47 -8.65 4.10
CA LYS A 9 -0.91 -8.07 2.90
C LYS A 9 -1.10 -6.58 2.93
N ILE A 10 -0.05 -5.84 2.63
CA ILE A 10 -0.12 -4.40 2.54
C ILE A 10 -0.10 -4.03 1.07
N ILE A 11 -1.05 -3.25 0.63
CA ILE A 11 -1.10 -2.82 -0.75
C ILE A 11 -0.61 -1.39 -0.80
N ILE A 12 0.27 -1.09 -1.73
CA ILE A 12 0.79 0.25 -1.91
C ILE A 12 0.30 0.77 -3.24
N LEU A 13 -0.45 1.86 -3.21
CA LEU A 13 -0.93 2.45 -4.45
C LEU A 13 0.09 3.45 -4.92
N ASP A 14 0.54 3.30 -6.14
CA ASP A 14 1.60 4.12 -6.70
C ASP A 14 1.04 5.35 -7.38
N PHE A 15 1.17 6.49 -6.74
CA PHE A 15 0.72 7.75 -7.30
C PHE A 15 1.89 8.55 -7.88
N GLY A 16 2.98 7.88 -8.16
CA GLY A 16 4.10 8.56 -8.78
C GLY A 16 5.27 8.91 -7.88
N SER A 17 5.28 8.38 -6.68
CA SER A 17 6.36 8.70 -5.77
C SER A 17 7.61 7.91 -6.14
N GLN A 18 8.75 8.53 -5.97
CA GLN A 18 9.99 7.83 -6.23
C GLN A 18 10.32 6.92 -5.06
N TYR A 19 9.55 6.99 -3.99
CA TYR A 19 9.79 6.17 -2.84
C TYR A 19 8.94 4.91 -2.76
N THR A 20 8.10 4.69 -3.74
CA THR A 20 7.21 3.53 -3.71
C THR A 20 7.95 2.21 -3.53
N GLN A 21 9.02 2.03 -4.29
CA GLN A 21 9.76 0.79 -4.20
C GLN A 21 10.45 0.65 -2.84
N LEU A 22 10.91 1.76 -2.31
CA LEU A 22 11.58 1.73 -1.04
C LEU A 22 10.60 1.36 0.07
N ILE A 23 9.40 1.89 0.01
CA ILE A 23 8.38 1.58 0.99
C ILE A 23 8.05 0.09 0.94
N ALA A 24 7.90 -0.44 -0.24
CA ALA A 24 7.59 -1.86 -0.38
C ALA A 24 8.69 -2.71 0.22
N ARG A 25 9.93 -2.32 -0.05
CA ARG A 25 11.05 -3.07 0.45
C ARG A 25 11.11 -3.03 1.98
N ARG A 26 10.85 -1.88 2.57
CA ARG A 26 10.90 -1.76 4.01
C ARG A 26 9.83 -2.62 4.66
N ILE A 27 8.67 -2.68 4.05
CA ILE A 27 7.61 -3.49 4.60
C ILE A 27 7.99 -4.95 4.56
N ARG A 28 8.61 -5.39 3.49
CA ARG A 28 9.02 -6.78 3.39
C ARG A 28 10.13 -7.10 4.36
N GLU A 29 10.98 -6.12 4.66
CA GLU A 29 12.06 -6.34 5.58
C GLU A 29 11.57 -6.64 6.99
N VAL A 30 10.38 -6.17 7.33
CA VAL A 30 9.84 -6.47 8.64
C VAL A 30 8.94 -7.72 8.60
N GLY A 31 8.99 -8.44 7.50
CA GLY A 31 8.28 -9.70 7.44
C GLY A 31 6.84 -9.66 6.95
N VAL A 32 6.45 -8.58 6.34
CA VAL A 32 5.09 -8.44 5.87
C VAL A 32 5.08 -8.40 4.35
N TYR A 33 4.13 -9.09 3.74
CA TYR A 33 4.04 -9.10 2.30
C TYR A 33 3.49 -7.78 1.79
N SER A 34 4.08 -7.23 0.75
CA SER A 34 3.61 -5.99 0.18
C SER A 34 3.47 -6.14 -1.33
N GLU A 35 2.55 -5.41 -1.90
CA GLU A 35 2.32 -5.46 -3.32
C GLU A 35 2.07 -4.05 -3.80
N ILE A 36 2.68 -3.66 -4.93
CA ILE A 36 2.50 -2.33 -5.48
C ILE A 36 1.50 -2.41 -6.61
N LEU A 37 0.49 -1.56 -6.57
CA LEU A 37 -0.50 -1.51 -7.63
C LEU A 37 -0.62 -0.09 -8.14
N PRO A 38 -1.07 0.08 -9.38
CA PRO A 38 -1.20 1.42 -9.93
C PRO A 38 -2.30 2.17 -9.20
N HIS A 39 -2.19 3.48 -9.17
CA HIS A 39 -3.17 4.27 -8.44
C HIS A 39 -4.58 4.15 -8.99
N ASN A 40 -4.71 3.76 -10.23
CA ASN A 40 -6.04 3.66 -10.83
C ASN A 40 -6.61 2.24 -10.80
N VAL A 41 -6.09 1.39 -9.93
CA VAL A 41 -6.61 0.04 -9.83
C VAL A 41 -8.05 0.14 -9.34
N SER A 42 -8.91 -0.75 -9.81
CA SER A 42 -10.31 -0.68 -9.44
C SER A 42 -10.53 -1.02 -7.98
N PHE A 43 -11.54 -0.40 -7.43
CA PHE A 43 -11.87 -0.64 -6.04
C PHE A 43 -12.26 -2.09 -5.82
N LYS A 44 -12.97 -2.67 -6.80
CA LYS A 44 -13.34 -4.03 -6.74
C LYS A 44 -12.15 -4.94 -6.61
N LYS A 45 -11.10 -4.66 -7.35
CA LYS A 45 -9.93 -5.47 -7.31
C LYS A 45 -9.24 -5.33 -5.96
N LEU A 46 -9.23 -4.13 -5.41
CA LEU A 46 -8.61 -3.90 -4.12
C LEU A 46 -9.31 -4.71 -3.04
N ILE A 47 -10.62 -4.71 -3.07
CA ILE A 47 -11.38 -5.44 -2.08
C ILE A 47 -11.14 -6.93 -2.23
N ALA A 48 -11.05 -7.41 -3.45
CA ALA A 48 -10.82 -8.81 -3.69
C ALA A 48 -9.49 -9.28 -3.14
N LEU A 49 -8.53 -8.39 -3.07
CA LEU A 49 -7.22 -8.74 -2.55
C LEU A 49 -7.23 -8.79 -1.03
N ASN A 50 -8.25 -8.24 -0.43
CA ASN A 50 -8.41 -8.25 1.00
C ASN A 50 -7.17 -7.79 1.77
N PRO A 51 -6.71 -6.59 1.53
CA PRO A 51 -5.48 -6.13 2.17
C PRO A 51 -5.67 -5.83 3.65
N ALA A 52 -4.63 -6.04 4.40
CA ALA A 52 -4.65 -5.71 5.81
C ALA A 52 -4.42 -4.21 5.98
N GLY A 53 -3.77 -3.60 5.02
CA GLY A 53 -3.51 -2.17 5.08
C GLY A 53 -3.31 -1.61 3.70
N LEU A 54 -3.44 -0.31 3.58
CA LEU A 54 -3.32 0.36 2.30
C LEU A 54 -2.48 1.60 2.47
N ILE A 55 -1.48 1.76 1.62
CA ILE A 55 -0.62 2.93 1.65
C ILE A 55 -0.71 3.64 0.32
N MET A 56 -0.87 4.93 0.34
CA MET A 56 -0.87 5.69 -0.88
C MET A 56 0.45 6.41 -0.97
N SER A 57 1.24 6.05 -1.94
CA SER A 57 2.58 6.56 -2.08
C SER A 57 2.65 7.66 -3.11
N GLY A 58 2.87 8.87 -2.68
CA GLY A 58 2.92 10.01 -3.55
C GLY A 58 1.60 10.72 -3.50
N GLY A 59 1.30 11.47 -4.49
CA GLY A 59 0.03 12.14 -4.48
C GLY A 59 0.15 13.49 -3.82
N PRO A 60 0.03 14.52 -4.59
CA PRO A 60 0.19 15.86 -4.08
C PRO A 60 -0.89 16.29 -3.12
N GLU A 61 -2.01 15.65 -3.25
CA GLU A 61 -3.12 16.07 -2.45
C GLU A 61 -3.18 15.50 -1.07
N SER A 62 -2.19 14.76 -0.74
CA SER A 62 -2.20 14.17 0.56
C SER A 62 -2.25 15.24 1.62
N VAL A 63 -1.73 16.37 1.29
CA VAL A 63 -1.72 17.45 2.21
C VAL A 63 -3.12 17.89 2.51
N ASN A 64 -3.92 17.92 1.50
CA ASN A 64 -5.27 18.34 1.70
C ASN A 64 -6.04 17.40 2.54
N THR A 65 -5.70 16.18 2.45
CA THR A 65 -6.39 15.21 3.21
C THR A 65 -6.24 15.52 4.65
N LYS A 66 -5.07 15.95 5.00
CA LYS A 66 -4.82 16.28 6.31
C LYS A 66 -5.69 17.39 6.80
N LYS A 67 -5.92 18.32 5.97
CA LYS A 67 -6.74 19.38 6.34
C LYS A 67 -8.12 18.95 6.57
N ALA A 68 -8.55 18.01 5.87
CA ALA A 68 -9.91 17.59 5.99
C ALA A 68 -10.13 17.01 7.36
N LEU A 69 -9.09 16.65 7.96
CA LEU A 69 -9.25 16.13 9.27
C LEU A 69 -9.41 17.24 10.27
#